data_99535bb658622a72bf258e2789224719
#
_entry.id   99535bb658622a72bf258e2789224719
#
_cell.length_a   1.000
_cell.length_b   1.000
_cell.length_c   1.000
_cell.angle_alpha   90.00
_cell.angle_beta   90.00
_cell.angle_gamma   90.00
#
_symmetry.space_group_name_H-M   'P 1'
#
loop_
_entity.id
_entity.type
_entity.pdbx_description
1 polymer ?
#
loop_
_entity_poly.entity_id
_entity_poly.type
_entity_poly.pdbx_seq_one_letter_code
_entity_poly.pdbx_strand_id
1 'polypeptide(L)'
;MNAILKENIKDKASKVFAMNPKDAVLAKSYMAVSFASLLIGGLLGLLQGLNRAGVLQLPSWFNYYQVLTAHGLILILVMTAFFTIGYFYSAMSNDFGGLLPKVRKMGWVAYGLKIFGFVMTVIPILLNKASVLFTFYPPMAASPWFYIGLVFIVVGVWVAAFGAFIQVATWRKQNKGQHVPIMSYFGTGVFVLLFFSSIPVAIEVFMIIPWAFGWIETINVMLARTLFWAFGHTLVNIWYLTATSAWYVVIPKLMGGKRWSDTLTRVVIISLVVMNITGGFHHQIVDPGISEAVKYMHVFMSLAIGFPSLMTAYALFATFEKTARRNGGKGLVGWYKKMPWKDVRFLAPFIAMVAFIPAGAGGIVQSTNQLNQVVHNTMWVAGHFHLTLGMTVIMTFFGVSYWLIPYISGRALTPTINKIGLVQTWVWTIGMTTMAFAMHAVGLLGSPRRTSYSTYGDHATALGWDPYLALLAIGGTLLIVGVILQVYAVVNMMFFAPKGLTEFPVADVEEDASRTPYWTERWGIWIIAMLLLVAMAYVIPITEFIVNAPPGSPPYKTW
;
A
#
# COMPACT_ATOMS: atom_id res chain seq x y z
N MET A 1 36.40 15.48 36.04
CA MET A 1 35.14 16.07 35.49
C MET A 1 34.89 15.70 34.03
N ASN A 2 35.89 15.34 33.21
CA ASN A 2 35.68 15.06 31.78
C ASN A 2 35.32 13.62 31.38
N ALA A 3 35.58 12.62 32.20
CA ALA A 3 35.26 11.22 31.89
C ALA A 3 33.81 10.87 32.16
N ILE A 4 33.28 11.31 33.31
CA ILE A 4 31.87 11.07 33.71
C ILE A 4 30.89 11.84 32.81
N LEU A 5 31.28 13.04 32.30
CA LEU A 5 30.49 13.78 31.34
C LEU A 5 30.49 13.11 29.94
N LYS A 6 31.60 12.53 29.51
CA LYS A 6 31.71 11.78 28.25
C LYS A 6 30.94 10.44 28.31
N GLU A 7 30.95 9.77 29.45
CA GLU A 7 30.19 8.54 29.68
C GLU A 7 28.68 8.79 29.73
N ASN A 8 28.26 9.87 30.42
CA ASN A 8 26.86 10.32 30.45
C ASN A 8 26.35 10.83 29.07
N ILE A 9 27.22 11.42 28.26
CA ILE A 9 26.86 11.86 26.89
C ILE A 9 26.79 10.64 25.96
N LYS A 10 27.72 9.68 26.09
CA LYS A 10 27.65 8.42 25.33
C LYS A 10 26.44 7.58 25.72
N ASP A 11 26.12 7.49 27.01
CA ASP A 11 24.97 6.75 27.51
C ASP A 11 23.64 7.43 27.16
N LYS A 12 23.56 8.77 27.17
CA LYS A 12 22.42 9.53 26.64
C LYS A 12 22.31 9.41 25.12
N ALA A 13 23.41 9.47 24.36
CA ALA A 13 23.42 9.29 22.92
C ALA A 13 23.03 7.85 22.52
N SER A 14 23.49 6.83 23.25
CA SER A 14 23.11 5.43 23.01
C SER A 14 21.64 5.14 23.36
N LYS A 15 21.05 5.89 24.31
CA LYS A 15 19.62 5.79 24.67
C LYS A 15 18.68 6.50 23.68
N VAL A 16 19.18 7.47 22.92
CA VAL A 16 18.38 8.27 22.00
C VAL A 16 18.16 7.57 20.63
N PHE A 17 19.02 6.62 20.24
CA PHE A 17 19.02 6.02 18.91
C PHE A 17 18.66 4.52 18.85
N ALA A 18 18.31 3.90 19.95
CA ALA A 18 17.90 2.50 19.96
C ALA A 18 16.39 2.38 20.25
N MET A 19 15.68 1.67 19.37
CA MET A 19 14.28 1.32 19.61
C MET A 19 14.16 0.46 20.88
N ASN A 20 13.08 0.65 21.66
CA ASN A 20 12.77 -0.21 22.79
C ASN A 20 12.86 -1.70 22.37
N PRO A 21 13.65 -2.56 23.04
CA PRO A 21 13.88 -3.93 22.60
C PRO A 21 12.60 -4.75 22.40
N LYS A 22 11.59 -4.56 23.26
CA LYS A 22 10.30 -5.26 23.14
C LYS A 22 9.49 -4.79 21.91
N ASP A 23 9.57 -3.51 21.57
CA ASP A 23 8.92 -2.96 20.37
C ASP A 23 9.66 -3.39 19.11
N ALA A 24 11.01 -3.46 19.19
CA ALA A 24 11.83 -3.92 18.08
C ALA A 24 11.54 -5.38 17.70
N VAL A 25 11.28 -6.26 18.68
CA VAL A 25 10.88 -7.66 18.41
C VAL A 25 9.54 -7.68 17.67
N LEU A 26 8.55 -6.92 18.13
CA LEU A 26 7.24 -6.82 17.46
C LEU A 26 7.41 -6.32 16.02
N ALA A 27 8.13 -5.22 15.82
CA ALA A 27 8.36 -4.64 14.49
C ALA A 27 9.09 -5.61 13.55
N LYS A 28 10.12 -6.31 14.03
CA LYS A 28 10.84 -7.33 13.25
C LYS A 28 9.92 -8.46 12.80
N SER A 29 9.03 -8.93 13.69
CA SER A 29 8.08 -9.98 13.35
C SER A 29 7.13 -9.55 12.23
N TYR A 30 6.63 -8.31 12.27
CA TYR A 30 5.82 -7.75 11.19
C TYR A 30 6.60 -7.65 9.87
N MET A 31 7.84 -7.15 9.90
CA MET A 31 8.69 -7.04 8.71
C MET A 31 9.06 -8.41 8.13
N ALA A 32 9.34 -9.40 8.98
CA ALA A 32 9.66 -10.76 8.52
C ALA A 32 8.49 -11.37 7.71
N VAL A 33 7.26 -11.26 8.22
CA VAL A 33 6.07 -11.73 7.47
C VAL A 33 5.88 -10.95 6.18
N SER A 34 6.05 -9.63 6.22
CA SER A 34 5.92 -8.78 5.02
C SER A 34 6.89 -9.22 3.91
N PHE A 35 8.17 -9.39 4.20
CA PHE A 35 9.16 -9.76 3.19
C PHE A 35 9.11 -11.23 2.78
N ALA A 36 8.69 -12.14 3.68
CA ALA A 36 8.38 -13.52 3.31
C ALA A 36 7.18 -13.57 2.33
N SER A 37 6.14 -12.77 2.60
CA SER A 37 4.99 -12.62 1.70
C SER A 37 5.38 -12.01 0.35
N LEU A 38 6.31 -11.05 0.33
CA LEU A 38 6.86 -10.50 -0.91
C LEU A 38 7.52 -11.57 -1.77
N LEU A 39 8.34 -12.44 -1.16
CA LEU A 39 9.01 -13.54 -1.88
C LEU A 39 7.99 -14.52 -2.47
N ILE A 40 7.07 -15.01 -1.65
CA ILE A 40 6.04 -15.97 -2.09
C ILE A 40 5.14 -15.33 -3.16
N GLY A 41 4.62 -14.14 -2.90
CA GLY A 41 3.75 -13.43 -3.83
C GLY A 41 4.46 -13.07 -5.14
N GLY A 42 5.76 -12.73 -5.09
CA GLY A 42 6.59 -12.47 -6.27
C GLY A 42 6.78 -13.72 -7.14
N LEU A 43 7.05 -14.88 -6.52
CA LEU A 43 7.15 -16.16 -7.22
C LEU A 43 5.82 -16.53 -7.90
N LEU A 44 4.69 -16.35 -7.21
CA LEU A 44 3.36 -16.56 -7.80
C LEU A 44 3.10 -15.59 -8.95
N GLY A 45 3.57 -14.34 -8.85
CA GLY A 45 3.51 -13.35 -9.92
C GLY A 45 4.30 -13.77 -11.16
N LEU A 46 5.49 -14.32 -10.98
CA LEU A 46 6.27 -14.90 -12.09
C LEU A 46 5.52 -16.05 -12.77
N LEU A 47 5.02 -17.01 -11.98
CA LEU A 47 4.30 -18.18 -12.53
C LEU A 47 3.09 -17.77 -13.36
N GLN A 48 2.29 -16.82 -12.89
CA GLN A 48 1.14 -16.33 -13.67
C GLN A 48 1.57 -15.54 -14.91
N GLY A 49 2.65 -14.76 -14.84
CA GLY A 49 3.19 -14.01 -15.97
C GLY A 49 3.68 -14.93 -17.08
N LEU A 50 4.42 -15.99 -16.73
CA LEU A 50 4.88 -17.01 -17.66
C LEU A 50 3.72 -17.82 -18.27
N ASN A 51 2.72 -18.16 -17.45
CA ASN A 51 1.50 -18.83 -17.96
C ASN A 51 0.74 -17.90 -18.91
N ARG A 52 0.56 -16.63 -18.56
CA ARG A 52 -0.12 -15.65 -19.40
C ARG A 52 0.57 -15.43 -20.76
N ALA A 53 1.88 -15.58 -20.81
CA ALA A 53 2.68 -15.48 -22.03
C ALA A 53 2.76 -16.80 -22.85
N GLY A 54 2.06 -17.84 -22.41
CA GLY A 54 2.11 -19.15 -23.08
C GLY A 54 3.43 -19.92 -22.89
N VAL A 55 4.35 -19.40 -22.06
CA VAL A 55 5.68 -20.01 -21.84
C VAL A 55 5.59 -21.18 -20.86
N LEU A 56 4.69 -21.12 -19.90
CA LEU A 56 4.51 -22.14 -18.86
C LEU A 56 3.04 -22.55 -18.77
N GLN A 57 2.78 -23.83 -18.87
CA GLN A 57 1.47 -24.38 -18.57
C GLN A 57 1.45 -24.87 -17.11
N LEU A 58 0.55 -24.30 -16.32
CA LEU A 58 0.37 -24.71 -14.93
C LEU A 58 -0.48 -25.99 -14.84
N PRO A 59 -0.16 -26.91 -13.91
CA PRO A 59 -0.93 -28.15 -13.74
C PRO A 59 -2.34 -27.87 -13.16
N SER A 60 -3.29 -28.76 -13.42
CA SER A 60 -4.68 -28.60 -12.99
C SER A 60 -4.87 -28.48 -11.48
N TRP A 61 -4.01 -29.12 -10.68
CA TRP A 61 -4.05 -29.07 -9.21
C TRP A 61 -3.46 -27.77 -8.63
N PHE A 62 -2.74 -26.97 -9.46
CA PHE A 62 -2.20 -25.66 -9.11
C PHE A 62 -2.38 -24.72 -10.29
N ASN A 63 -3.64 -24.43 -10.62
CA ASN A 63 -4.02 -23.73 -11.83
C ASN A 63 -3.79 -22.21 -11.76
N TYR A 64 -3.89 -21.56 -12.92
CA TYR A 64 -3.68 -20.12 -13.07
C TYR A 64 -4.52 -19.28 -12.09
N TYR A 65 -5.78 -19.63 -11.85
CA TYR A 65 -6.69 -18.85 -11.00
C TYR A 65 -6.39 -18.99 -9.51
N GLN A 66 -5.88 -20.15 -9.08
CA GLN A 66 -5.33 -20.30 -7.72
C GLN A 66 -4.11 -19.39 -7.53
N VAL A 67 -3.16 -19.43 -8.49
CA VAL A 67 -1.94 -18.61 -8.47
C VAL A 67 -2.28 -17.12 -8.49
N LEU A 68 -3.22 -16.70 -9.34
CA LEU A 68 -3.68 -15.31 -9.45
C LEU A 68 -4.34 -14.83 -8.14
N THR A 69 -5.18 -15.66 -7.53
CA THR A 69 -5.84 -15.35 -6.25
C THR A 69 -4.81 -15.21 -5.14
N ALA A 70 -3.88 -16.18 -5.03
CA ALA A 70 -2.85 -16.18 -4.00
C ALA A 70 -1.87 -14.99 -4.17
N HIS A 71 -1.42 -14.71 -5.40
CA HIS A 71 -0.54 -13.56 -5.69
C HIS A 71 -1.16 -12.25 -5.22
N GLY A 72 -2.39 -11.97 -5.65
CA GLY A 72 -3.06 -10.73 -5.29
C GLY A 72 -3.30 -10.63 -3.79
N LEU A 73 -3.83 -11.67 -3.15
CA LEU A 73 -4.16 -11.67 -1.73
C LEU A 73 -2.92 -11.53 -0.84
N ILE A 74 -1.85 -12.29 -1.14
CA ILE A 74 -0.62 -12.28 -0.34
C ILE A 74 0.07 -10.91 -0.43
N LEU A 75 0.17 -10.31 -1.61
CA LEU A 75 0.84 -9.01 -1.75
C LEU A 75 -0.04 -7.86 -1.27
N ILE A 76 -1.33 -7.88 -1.61
CA ILE A 76 -2.24 -6.76 -1.32
C ILE A 76 -2.67 -6.73 0.14
N LEU A 77 -3.09 -7.87 0.72
CA LEU A 77 -3.65 -7.89 2.07
C LEU A 77 -2.62 -8.28 3.15
N VAL A 78 -1.63 -9.11 2.82
CA VAL A 78 -0.68 -9.58 3.83
C VAL A 78 0.58 -8.73 3.82
N MET A 79 1.33 -8.73 2.74
CA MET A 79 2.62 -8.02 2.65
C MET A 79 2.49 -6.55 3.03
N THR A 80 1.56 -5.83 2.42
CA THR A 80 1.40 -4.39 2.62
C THR A 80 0.85 -4.05 4.01
N ALA A 81 -0.11 -4.81 4.53
CA ALA A 81 -0.67 -4.54 5.86
C ALA A 81 0.33 -4.84 6.98
N PHE A 82 1.13 -5.91 6.85
CA PHE A 82 2.20 -6.18 7.82
C PHE A 82 3.28 -5.11 7.75
N PHE A 83 3.70 -4.69 6.56
CA PHE A 83 4.66 -3.59 6.41
C PHE A 83 4.13 -2.31 7.06
N THR A 84 2.94 -1.87 6.69
CA THR A 84 2.34 -0.60 7.16
C THR A 84 2.20 -0.57 8.69
N ILE A 85 1.69 -1.63 9.30
CA ILE A 85 1.53 -1.68 10.77
C ILE A 85 2.89 -1.70 11.45
N GLY A 86 3.83 -2.53 11.00
CA GLY A 86 5.18 -2.60 11.56
C GLY A 86 5.94 -1.28 11.44
N TYR A 87 5.80 -0.60 10.31
CA TYR A 87 6.40 0.71 10.05
C TYR A 87 5.87 1.79 10.99
N PHE A 88 4.55 1.96 11.08
CA PHE A 88 3.99 3.00 11.94
C PHE A 88 4.07 2.68 13.44
N TYR A 89 4.06 1.42 13.82
CA TYR A 89 4.35 1.06 15.21
C TYR A 89 5.80 1.36 15.59
N SER A 90 6.74 1.20 14.64
CA SER A 90 8.14 1.64 14.83
C SER A 90 8.25 3.15 14.94
N ALA A 91 7.52 3.89 14.10
CA ALA A 91 7.46 5.34 14.14
C ALA A 91 6.89 5.85 15.47
N MET A 92 5.76 5.29 15.92
CA MET A 92 5.15 5.65 17.21
C MET A 92 6.06 5.30 18.40
N SER A 93 6.79 4.17 18.34
CA SER A 93 7.77 3.83 19.37
C SER A 93 8.90 4.86 19.42
N ASN A 94 9.38 5.32 18.26
CA ASN A 94 10.40 6.37 18.17
C ASN A 94 9.86 7.71 18.70
N ASP A 95 8.71 8.15 18.20
CA ASP A 95 8.14 9.47 18.48
C ASP A 95 7.72 9.66 19.95
N PHE A 96 7.31 8.57 20.60
CA PHE A 96 6.76 8.59 21.97
C PHE A 96 7.68 7.94 23.01
N GLY A 97 8.91 7.58 22.65
CA GLY A 97 9.87 6.95 23.55
C GLY A 97 9.52 5.51 23.93
N GLY A 98 8.67 4.86 23.15
CA GLY A 98 8.22 3.47 23.31
C GLY A 98 6.71 3.32 23.22
N LEU A 99 6.26 2.12 22.87
CA LEU A 99 4.84 1.77 22.89
C LEU A 99 4.37 1.50 24.32
N LEU A 100 3.17 1.97 24.65
CA LEU A 100 2.50 1.59 25.88
C LEU A 100 2.40 0.07 26.01
N PRO A 101 2.56 -0.53 27.19
CA PRO A 101 2.49 -1.99 27.36
C PRO A 101 1.21 -2.61 26.79
N LYS A 102 0.06 -1.95 26.97
CA LYS A 102 -1.24 -2.39 26.41
C LYS A 102 -1.26 -2.32 24.88
N VAL A 103 -0.66 -1.28 24.28
CA VAL A 103 -0.58 -1.12 22.81
C VAL A 103 0.33 -2.18 22.20
N ARG A 104 1.46 -2.46 22.82
CA ARG A 104 2.35 -3.57 22.41
C ARG A 104 1.62 -4.92 22.46
N LYS A 105 0.85 -5.18 23.54
CA LYS A 105 0.03 -6.40 23.65
C LYS A 105 -1.01 -6.46 22.52
N MET A 106 -1.71 -5.36 22.23
CA MET A 106 -2.63 -5.26 21.09
C MET A 106 -1.92 -5.52 19.76
N GLY A 107 -0.69 -5.02 19.58
CA GLY A 107 0.14 -5.31 18.40
C GLY A 107 0.39 -6.81 18.22
N TRP A 108 0.68 -7.55 19.29
CA TRP A 108 0.85 -9.00 19.24
C TRP A 108 -0.47 -9.74 18.97
N VAL A 109 -1.58 -9.30 19.57
CA VAL A 109 -2.91 -9.87 19.29
C VAL A 109 -3.27 -9.66 17.81
N ALA A 110 -3.07 -8.45 17.30
CA ALA A 110 -3.28 -8.14 15.88
C ALA A 110 -2.40 -8.99 14.95
N TYR A 111 -1.15 -9.21 15.33
CA TYR A 111 -0.24 -10.10 14.61
C TYR A 111 -0.78 -11.53 14.55
N GLY A 112 -1.14 -12.09 15.72
CA GLY A 112 -1.66 -13.46 15.83
C GLY A 112 -2.95 -13.67 15.05
N LEU A 113 -3.92 -12.75 15.17
CA LEU A 113 -5.19 -12.79 14.42
C LEU A 113 -4.95 -12.76 12.91
N LYS A 114 -4.04 -11.91 12.43
CA LYS A 114 -3.72 -11.81 11.00
C LYS A 114 -3.00 -13.04 10.47
N ILE A 115 -2.09 -13.64 11.23
CA ILE A 115 -1.42 -14.90 10.85
C ILE A 115 -2.45 -16.03 10.80
N PHE A 116 -3.30 -16.15 11.82
CA PHE A 116 -4.34 -17.17 11.85
C PHE A 116 -5.31 -17.02 10.68
N GLY A 117 -5.79 -15.79 10.43
CA GLY A 117 -6.65 -15.49 9.29
C GLY A 117 -5.99 -15.76 7.95
N PHE A 118 -4.71 -15.44 7.81
CA PHE A 118 -3.95 -15.72 6.60
C PHE A 118 -3.84 -17.22 6.33
N VAL A 119 -3.52 -18.03 7.32
CA VAL A 119 -3.45 -19.50 7.19
C VAL A 119 -4.82 -20.06 6.80
N MET A 120 -5.89 -19.62 7.48
CA MET A 120 -7.27 -20.04 7.13
C MET A 120 -7.66 -19.68 5.70
N THR A 121 -7.18 -18.54 5.18
CA THR A 121 -7.48 -18.07 3.82
C THR A 121 -6.67 -18.83 2.77
N VAL A 122 -5.40 -19.13 3.06
CA VAL A 122 -4.48 -19.78 2.10
C VAL A 122 -4.81 -21.27 1.93
N ILE A 123 -5.22 -21.97 2.97
CA ILE A 123 -5.55 -23.41 2.87
C ILE A 123 -6.61 -23.68 1.80
N PRO A 124 -7.77 -23.00 1.75
CA PRO A 124 -8.74 -23.19 0.67
C PRO A 124 -8.19 -22.86 -0.73
N ILE A 125 -7.28 -21.88 -0.85
CA ILE A 125 -6.63 -21.60 -2.14
C ILE A 125 -5.79 -22.79 -2.57
N LEU A 126 -4.95 -23.33 -1.68
CA LEU A 126 -4.09 -24.48 -1.99
C LEU A 126 -4.90 -25.74 -2.34
N LEU A 127 -6.07 -25.91 -1.73
CA LEU A 127 -7.00 -27.01 -2.02
C LEU A 127 -7.87 -26.77 -3.27
N ASN A 128 -7.60 -25.71 -4.05
CA ASN A 128 -8.42 -25.27 -5.20
C ASN A 128 -9.90 -24.99 -4.85
N LYS A 129 -10.18 -24.55 -3.63
CA LYS A 129 -11.55 -24.22 -3.14
C LYS A 129 -11.74 -22.72 -2.95
N ALA A 130 -10.89 -21.86 -3.55
CA ALA A 130 -10.96 -20.41 -3.44
C ALA A 130 -10.28 -19.71 -4.63
N SER A 131 -10.58 -20.14 -5.86
CA SER A 131 -10.11 -19.49 -7.08
C SER A 131 -10.98 -18.26 -7.45
N VAL A 132 -11.16 -17.33 -6.49
CA VAL A 132 -12.12 -16.20 -6.56
C VAL A 132 -11.44 -14.85 -6.82
N LEU A 133 -10.17 -14.84 -7.18
CA LEU A 133 -9.35 -13.63 -7.34
C LEU A 133 -9.13 -12.91 -5.98
N PHE A 134 -8.33 -11.84 -6.00
CA PHE A 134 -8.14 -11.03 -4.78
C PHE A 134 -9.36 -10.18 -4.41
N THR A 135 -10.28 -10.00 -5.34
CA THR A 135 -11.51 -9.22 -5.13
C THR A 135 -12.64 -10.04 -4.48
N PHE A 136 -12.56 -11.34 -4.51
CA PHE A 136 -13.41 -12.35 -3.87
C PHE A 136 -14.93 -12.08 -3.81
N TYR A 137 -15.43 -11.08 -4.52
CA TYR A 137 -16.86 -10.78 -4.53
C TYR A 137 -17.66 -11.72 -5.45
N PRO A 138 -18.96 -11.92 -5.15
CA PRO A 138 -19.87 -12.72 -5.96
C PRO A 138 -19.89 -12.30 -7.44
N PRO A 139 -20.26 -13.21 -8.36
CA PRO A 139 -20.92 -14.50 -8.12
C PRO A 139 -19.97 -15.67 -7.85
N MET A 140 -18.64 -15.50 -7.96
CA MET A 140 -17.68 -16.57 -7.68
C MET A 140 -17.64 -16.84 -6.18
N ALA A 141 -17.79 -18.12 -5.79
CA ALA A 141 -17.81 -18.52 -4.39
C ALA A 141 -16.57 -19.33 -4.04
N ALA A 142 -15.92 -18.93 -2.94
CA ALA A 142 -14.90 -19.74 -2.27
C ALA A 142 -15.50 -20.62 -1.18
N SER A 143 -14.68 -21.51 -0.64
CA SER A 143 -15.00 -22.20 0.62
C SER A 143 -15.30 -21.17 1.72
N PRO A 144 -16.32 -21.36 2.57
CA PRO A 144 -16.64 -20.45 3.67
C PRO A 144 -15.44 -20.14 4.59
N TRP A 145 -14.51 -21.07 4.75
CA TRP A 145 -13.32 -20.93 5.56
C TRP A 145 -12.36 -19.84 5.03
N PHE A 146 -12.36 -19.62 3.72
CA PHE A 146 -11.63 -18.51 3.10
C PHE A 146 -12.13 -17.16 3.63
N TYR A 147 -13.44 -16.96 3.65
CA TYR A 147 -14.06 -15.71 4.11
C TYR A 147 -13.92 -15.53 5.62
N ILE A 148 -14.04 -16.61 6.41
CA ILE A 148 -13.78 -16.56 7.86
C ILE A 148 -12.32 -16.13 8.12
N GLY A 149 -11.37 -16.61 7.33
CA GLY A 149 -9.98 -16.17 7.39
C GLY A 149 -9.83 -14.66 7.16
N LEU A 150 -10.56 -14.10 6.19
CA LEU A 150 -10.58 -12.65 5.94
C LEU A 150 -11.14 -11.85 7.12
N VAL A 151 -12.16 -12.36 7.84
CA VAL A 151 -12.67 -11.73 9.07
C VAL A 151 -11.57 -11.57 10.10
N PHE A 152 -10.77 -12.61 10.35
CA PHE A 152 -9.66 -12.52 11.30
C PHE A 152 -8.59 -11.53 10.87
N ILE A 153 -8.31 -11.40 9.57
CA ILE A 153 -7.38 -10.40 9.04
C ILE A 153 -7.92 -8.99 9.33
N VAL A 154 -9.20 -8.72 9.03
CA VAL A 154 -9.84 -7.41 9.27
C VAL A 154 -9.88 -7.07 10.75
N VAL A 155 -10.29 -8.00 11.61
CA VAL A 155 -10.30 -7.80 13.07
C VAL A 155 -8.88 -7.52 13.58
N GLY A 156 -7.86 -8.22 13.07
CA GLY A 156 -6.47 -7.94 13.38
C GLY A 156 -6.04 -6.52 13.00
N VAL A 157 -6.49 -5.99 11.85
CA VAL A 157 -6.28 -4.61 11.45
C VAL A 157 -6.97 -3.63 12.41
N TRP A 158 -8.20 -3.90 12.83
CA TRP A 158 -8.91 -3.06 13.79
C TRP A 158 -8.21 -3.01 15.15
N VAL A 159 -7.75 -4.16 15.66
CA VAL A 159 -7.00 -4.21 16.92
C VAL A 159 -5.72 -3.36 16.83
N ALA A 160 -5.01 -3.41 15.70
CA ALA A 160 -3.84 -2.56 15.49
C ALA A 160 -4.21 -1.08 15.42
N ALA A 161 -5.28 -0.72 14.71
CA ALA A 161 -5.75 0.66 14.61
C ALA A 161 -6.15 1.23 15.98
N PHE A 162 -6.91 0.48 16.78
CA PHE A 162 -7.26 0.88 18.14
C PHE A 162 -6.04 1.04 19.04
N GLY A 163 -5.03 0.17 18.89
CA GLY A 163 -3.74 0.32 19.56
C GLY A 163 -3.08 1.66 19.24
N ALA A 164 -3.01 2.03 17.96
CA ALA A 164 -2.47 3.30 17.51
C ALA A 164 -3.26 4.50 18.06
N PHE A 165 -4.60 4.45 18.02
CA PHE A 165 -5.46 5.52 18.56
C PHE A 165 -5.26 5.71 20.07
N ILE A 166 -5.15 4.62 20.84
CA ILE A 166 -4.87 4.66 22.27
C ILE A 166 -3.49 5.29 22.53
N GLN A 167 -2.48 4.93 21.75
CA GLN A 167 -1.12 5.48 21.88
C GLN A 167 -1.14 7.00 21.71
N VAL A 168 -1.69 7.49 20.60
CA VAL A 168 -1.76 8.91 20.26
C VAL A 168 -2.64 9.67 21.26
N ALA A 169 -3.81 9.14 21.61
CA ALA A 169 -4.71 9.78 22.57
C ALA A 169 -4.08 9.92 23.97
N THR A 170 -3.31 8.93 24.41
CA THR A 170 -2.61 8.97 25.70
C THR A 170 -1.51 10.03 25.66
N TRP A 171 -0.73 10.09 24.59
CA TRP A 171 0.32 11.10 24.43
C TRP A 171 -0.27 12.52 24.41
N ARG A 172 -1.37 12.75 23.67
CA ARG A 172 -2.04 14.05 23.60
C ARG A 172 -2.58 14.52 24.95
N LYS A 173 -3.07 13.60 25.80
CA LYS A 173 -3.51 13.94 27.16
C LYS A 173 -2.35 14.43 28.04
N GLN A 174 -1.16 13.89 27.84
CA GLN A 174 0.05 14.26 28.59
C GLN A 174 0.74 15.51 28.02
N ASN A 175 0.55 15.80 26.73
CA ASN A 175 1.22 16.87 25.98
C ASN A 175 0.20 17.86 25.40
N LYS A 176 -0.66 18.44 26.27
CA LYS A 176 -1.71 19.38 25.85
C LYS A 176 -1.11 20.59 25.11
N GLY A 177 -1.72 20.96 23.99
CA GLY A 177 -1.28 22.10 23.17
C GLY A 177 -0.12 21.80 22.21
N GLN A 178 0.54 20.64 22.33
CA GLN A 178 1.58 20.24 21.39
C GLN A 178 1.00 19.52 20.17
N HIS A 179 1.66 19.68 19.04
CA HIS A 179 1.35 18.94 17.82
C HIS A 179 1.87 17.51 17.91
N VAL A 180 1.06 16.54 17.47
CA VAL A 180 1.49 15.14 17.34
C VAL A 180 2.71 15.06 16.41
N PRO A 181 3.78 14.34 16.79
CA PRO A 181 4.95 14.13 15.92
C PRO A 181 4.51 13.63 14.55
N ILE A 182 5.14 14.17 13.51
CA ILE A 182 4.63 14.04 12.13
C ILE A 182 4.51 12.61 11.63
N MET A 183 5.43 11.72 12.02
CA MET A 183 5.33 10.31 11.62
C MET A 183 4.14 9.61 12.28
N SER A 184 3.91 9.86 13.56
CA SER A 184 2.72 9.39 14.28
C SER A 184 1.44 10.03 13.74
N TYR A 185 1.51 11.26 13.23
CA TYR A 185 0.38 11.94 12.58
C TYR A 185 0.01 11.28 11.24
N PHE A 186 1.00 10.93 10.39
CA PHE A 186 0.80 10.07 9.21
C PHE A 186 0.16 8.74 9.59
N GLY A 187 0.72 8.07 10.61
CA GLY A 187 0.20 6.82 11.12
C GLY A 187 -1.26 6.92 11.57
N THR A 188 -1.63 8.02 12.24
CA THR A 188 -3.02 8.27 12.64
C THR A 188 -3.94 8.33 11.41
N GLY A 189 -3.58 9.09 10.37
CA GLY A 189 -4.36 9.16 9.14
C GLY A 189 -4.50 7.80 8.45
N VAL A 190 -3.42 7.03 8.37
CA VAL A 190 -3.41 5.66 7.80
C VAL A 190 -4.33 4.73 8.60
N PHE A 191 -4.26 4.73 9.93
CA PHE A 191 -5.12 3.87 10.75
C PHE A 191 -6.59 4.31 10.74
N VAL A 192 -6.88 5.61 10.60
CA VAL A 192 -8.25 6.10 10.37
C VAL A 192 -8.80 5.53 9.06
N LEU A 193 -8.05 5.63 7.96
CA LEU A 193 -8.48 5.07 6.67
C LEU A 193 -8.62 3.55 6.74
N LEU A 194 -7.65 2.83 7.33
CA LEU A 194 -7.71 1.37 7.50
C LEU A 194 -8.96 0.93 8.27
N PHE A 195 -9.29 1.63 9.35
CA PHE A 195 -10.45 1.29 10.16
C PHE A 195 -11.76 1.55 9.41
N PHE A 196 -11.99 2.77 8.94
CA PHE A 196 -13.28 3.13 8.35
C PHE A 196 -13.52 2.48 6.98
N SER A 197 -12.50 2.35 6.14
CA SER A 197 -12.68 1.70 4.83
C SER A 197 -12.88 0.18 4.95
N SER A 198 -12.40 -0.46 6.00
CA SER A 198 -12.60 -1.89 6.18
C SER A 198 -13.97 -2.27 6.76
N ILE A 199 -14.78 -1.30 7.20
CA ILE A 199 -16.16 -1.56 7.62
C ILE A 199 -17.02 -2.08 6.45
N PRO A 200 -17.06 -1.45 5.27
CA PRO A 200 -17.81 -1.97 4.13
C PRO A 200 -17.41 -3.39 3.72
N VAL A 201 -16.12 -3.68 3.64
CA VAL A 201 -15.67 -5.05 3.29
C VAL A 201 -15.97 -6.07 4.39
N ALA A 202 -15.99 -5.67 5.67
CA ALA A 202 -16.45 -6.53 6.74
C ALA A 202 -17.95 -6.88 6.57
N ILE A 203 -18.80 -5.91 6.25
CA ILE A 203 -20.21 -6.12 5.95
C ILE A 203 -20.36 -7.07 4.75
N GLU A 204 -19.62 -6.84 3.67
CA GLU A 204 -19.59 -7.72 2.50
C GLU A 204 -19.27 -9.17 2.89
N VAL A 205 -18.19 -9.38 3.63
CA VAL A 205 -17.75 -10.72 4.03
C VAL A 205 -18.80 -11.39 4.93
N PHE A 206 -19.44 -10.65 5.83
CA PHE A 206 -20.54 -11.18 6.65
C PHE A 206 -21.78 -11.56 5.81
N MET A 207 -22.04 -10.88 4.69
CA MET A 207 -23.09 -11.26 3.74
C MET A 207 -22.69 -12.52 2.93
N ILE A 208 -21.42 -12.64 2.56
CA ILE A 208 -20.91 -13.74 1.73
C ILE A 208 -20.83 -15.05 2.52
N ILE A 209 -20.49 -15.03 3.81
CA ILE A 209 -20.32 -16.25 4.62
C ILE A 209 -21.57 -17.14 4.61
N PRO A 210 -22.80 -16.69 4.96
CA PRO A 210 -23.99 -17.52 4.92
C PRO A 210 -24.34 -17.99 3.50
N TRP A 211 -24.10 -17.17 2.49
CA TRP A 211 -24.26 -17.54 1.09
C TRP A 211 -23.28 -18.65 0.66
N ALA A 212 -22.02 -18.56 1.05
CA ALA A 212 -21.02 -19.57 0.73
C ALA A 212 -21.26 -20.92 1.47
N PHE A 213 -21.89 -20.87 2.66
CA PHE A 213 -22.37 -22.08 3.36
C PHE A 213 -23.64 -22.68 2.73
N GLY A 214 -24.36 -21.92 1.90
CA GLY A 214 -25.65 -22.33 1.35
C GLY A 214 -26.82 -22.11 2.31
N TRP A 215 -26.66 -21.27 3.35
CA TRP A 215 -27.75 -20.93 4.28
C TRP A 215 -28.71 -19.89 3.67
N ILE A 216 -28.24 -19.13 2.71
CA ILE A 216 -29.04 -18.27 1.83
C ILE A 216 -28.75 -18.66 0.37
N GLU A 217 -29.79 -18.67 -0.45
CA GLU A 217 -29.70 -19.18 -1.83
C GLU A 217 -29.01 -18.18 -2.77
N THR A 218 -29.28 -16.90 -2.61
CA THR A 218 -28.80 -15.86 -3.51
C THR A 218 -28.25 -14.66 -2.75
N ILE A 219 -27.32 -13.92 -3.40
CA ILE A 219 -26.74 -12.70 -2.88
C ILE A 219 -26.85 -11.55 -3.88
N ASN A 220 -27.00 -10.33 -3.39
CA ASN A 220 -26.97 -9.13 -4.20
C ASN A 220 -25.53 -8.81 -4.63
N VAL A 221 -25.21 -9.12 -5.89
CA VAL A 221 -23.86 -8.97 -6.47
C VAL A 221 -23.43 -7.51 -6.54
N MET A 222 -24.34 -6.59 -6.92
CA MET A 222 -24.03 -5.16 -7.04
C MET A 222 -23.67 -4.55 -5.68
N LEU A 223 -24.47 -4.86 -4.65
CA LEU A 223 -24.19 -4.41 -3.29
C LEU A 223 -22.85 -4.95 -2.79
N ALA A 224 -22.58 -6.25 -2.95
CA ALA A 224 -21.31 -6.85 -2.53
C ALA A 224 -20.11 -6.20 -3.21
N ARG A 225 -20.15 -6.02 -4.54
CA ARG A 225 -19.09 -5.35 -5.30
C ARG A 225 -18.88 -3.90 -4.86
N THR A 226 -19.94 -3.18 -4.55
CA THR A 226 -19.87 -1.79 -4.09
C THR A 226 -19.21 -1.70 -2.72
N LEU A 227 -19.60 -2.58 -1.79
CA LEU A 227 -18.97 -2.67 -0.47
C LEU A 227 -17.48 -3.04 -0.58
N PHE A 228 -17.12 -3.97 -1.48
CA PHE A 228 -15.73 -4.28 -1.76
C PHE A 228 -14.95 -3.05 -2.25
N TRP A 229 -15.46 -2.32 -3.24
CA TRP A 229 -14.70 -1.21 -3.84
C TRP A 229 -14.64 0.04 -2.97
N ALA A 230 -15.56 0.25 -2.04
CA ALA A 230 -15.41 1.25 -0.99
C ALA A 230 -14.14 0.99 -0.14
N PHE A 231 -13.78 -0.27 0.08
CA PHE A 231 -12.52 -0.68 0.69
C PHE A 231 -11.37 -0.72 -0.31
N GLY A 232 -11.53 -1.43 -1.42
CA GLY A 232 -10.45 -1.73 -2.36
C GLY A 232 -9.83 -0.49 -3.00
N HIS A 233 -10.63 0.52 -3.31
CA HIS A 233 -10.16 1.82 -3.77
C HIS A 233 -9.35 2.54 -2.67
N THR A 234 -9.88 2.57 -1.46
CA THR A 234 -9.23 3.25 -0.33
C THR A 234 -7.92 2.58 0.04
N LEU A 235 -7.81 1.27 -0.10
CA LEU A 235 -6.62 0.49 0.24
C LEU A 235 -5.39 0.96 -0.53
N VAL A 236 -5.52 1.27 -1.83
CA VAL A 236 -4.41 1.82 -2.64
C VAL A 236 -3.91 3.15 -2.08
N ASN A 237 -4.81 3.98 -1.61
CA ASN A 237 -4.47 5.29 -1.05
C ASN A 237 -3.90 5.21 0.38
N ILE A 238 -4.25 4.17 1.16
CA ILE A 238 -3.59 3.86 2.43
C ILE A 238 -2.11 3.56 2.18
N TRP A 239 -1.80 2.78 1.16
CA TRP A 239 -0.41 2.50 0.78
C TRP A 239 0.31 3.74 0.25
N TYR A 240 -0.37 4.55 -0.56
CA TYR A 240 0.16 5.81 -1.04
C TYR A 240 0.47 6.77 0.13
N LEU A 241 -0.45 6.92 1.09
CA LEU A 241 -0.22 7.74 2.29
C LEU A 241 0.94 7.18 3.15
N THR A 242 1.10 5.86 3.22
CA THR A 242 2.25 5.23 3.86
C THR A 242 3.56 5.57 3.13
N ALA A 243 3.58 5.51 1.80
CA ALA A 243 4.74 5.86 1.00
C ALA A 243 5.09 7.36 1.10
N THR A 244 4.10 8.23 1.04
CA THR A 244 4.31 9.69 1.14
C THR A 244 4.90 10.11 2.48
N SER A 245 4.65 9.37 3.57
CA SER A 245 5.30 9.63 4.86
C SER A 245 6.83 9.58 4.76
N ALA A 246 7.38 8.62 4.02
CA ALA A 246 8.82 8.53 3.76
C ALA A 246 9.29 9.67 2.85
N TRP A 247 8.51 10.04 1.83
CA TRP A 247 8.88 11.13 0.93
C TRP A 247 8.95 12.48 1.65
N TYR A 248 7.99 12.78 2.52
CA TYR A 248 7.95 14.03 3.27
C TYR A 248 8.98 14.11 4.39
N VAL A 249 9.29 12.98 5.04
CA VAL A 249 9.99 13.00 6.33
C VAL A 249 11.39 12.43 6.21
N VAL A 250 11.55 11.31 5.51
CA VAL A 250 12.81 10.56 5.42
C VAL A 250 13.75 11.16 4.37
N ILE A 251 13.24 11.37 3.14
CA ILE A 251 14.07 11.85 2.04
C ILE A 251 14.72 13.20 2.35
N PRO A 252 14.03 14.22 2.87
CA PRO A 252 14.67 15.50 3.21
C PRO A 252 15.78 15.32 4.24
N LYS A 253 15.60 14.46 5.25
CA LYS A 253 16.64 14.16 6.25
C LYS A 253 17.89 13.55 5.61
N LEU A 254 17.71 12.60 4.72
CA LEU A 254 18.83 11.94 4.01
C LEU A 254 19.60 12.89 3.09
N MET A 255 18.93 13.92 2.59
CA MET A 255 19.56 14.99 1.82
C MET A 255 20.29 16.04 2.68
N GLY A 256 20.19 15.96 4.02
CA GLY A 256 20.66 16.99 4.95
C GLY A 256 19.80 18.25 4.94
N GLY A 257 18.52 18.12 4.57
CA GLY A 257 17.56 19.21 4.48
C GLY A 257 16.44 19.13 5.50
N LYS A 258 15.46 20.02 5.32
CA LYS A 258 14.27 20.14 6.14
C LYS A 258 13.02 20.06 5.28
N ARG A 259 11.90 19.64 5.85
CA ARG A 259 10.58 19.67 5.19
C ARG A 259 10.18 21.12 4.88
N TRP A 260 9.55 21.34 3.74
CA TRP A 260 9.13 22.68 3.33
C TRP A 260 8.17 23.35 4.32
N SER A 261 7.07 22.67 4.67
CA SER A 261 6.02 23.19 5.54
C SER A 261 5.36 22.08 6.35
N ASP A 262 5.19 22.27 7.65
CA ASP A 262 4.44 21.37 8.53
C ASP A 262 2.94 21.50 8.28
N THR A 263 2.44 22.72 8.16
CA THR A 263 1.03 23.02 7.87
C THR A 263 0.59 22.33 6.57
N LEU A 264 1.32 22.54 5.47
CA LEU A 264 0.99 21.93 4.18
C LEU A 264 1.01 20.40 4.24
N THR A 265 2.00 19.82 4.94
CA THR A 265 2.08 18.36 5.13
C THR A 265 0.83 17.82 5.84
N ARG A 266 0.38 18.47 6.93
CA ARG A 266 -0.83 18.06 7.67
C ARG A 266 -2.10 18.24 6.86
N VAL A 267 -2.21 19.33 6.12
CA VAL A 267 -3.36 19.59 5.22
C VAL A 267 -3.46 18.52 4.15
N VAL A 268 -2.34 18.10 3.55
CA VAL A 268 -2.32 17.01 2.57
C VAL A 268 -2.81 15.70 3.20
N ILE A 269 -2.32 15.35 4.40
CA ILE A 269 -2.75 14.14 5.10
C ILE A 269 -4.26 14.17 5.38
N ILE A 270 -4.76 15.29 5.92
CA ILE A 270 -6.19 15.47 6.18
C ILE A 270 -7.00 15.33 4.89
N SER A 271 -6.59 16.02 3.83
CA SER A 271 -7.31 15.99 2.54
C SER A 271 -7.36 14.58 1.96
N LEU A 272 -6.25 13.84 2.01
CA LEU A 272 -6.21 12.44 1.60
C LEU A 272 -7.11 11.56 2.47
N VAL A 273 -7.18 11.78 3.78
CA VAL A 273 -8.08 11.01 4.66
C VAL A 273 -9.54 11.34 4.37
N VAL A 274 -9.88 12.61 4.24
CA VAL A 274 -11.27 13.06 4.08
C VAL A 274 -11.87 12.65 2.74
N MET A 275 -11.09 12.70 1.65
CA MET A 275 -11.60 12.50 0.29
C MET A 275 -11.53 11.04 -0.19
N ASN A 276 -10.81 10.17 0.48
CA ASN A 276 -10.35 8.92 -0.13
C ASN A 276 -11.41 7.85 -0.33
N ILE A 277 -12.29 7.64 0.66
CA ILE A 277 -13.28 6.54 0.59
C ILE A 277 -14.32 6.79 -0.51
N THR A 278 -14.49 8.03 -0.92
CA THR A 278 -15.57 8.46 -1.82
C THR A 278 -15.36 8.07 -3.30
N GLY A 279 -14.16 7.68 -3.72
CA GLY A 279 -13.82 7.42 -5.13
C GLY A 279 -14.14 6.01 -5.65
N GLY A 280 -14.69 5.11 -4.85
CA GLY A 280 -14.76 3.67 -5.17
C GLY A 280 -15.51 3.29 -6.45
N PHE A 281 -16.50 4.06 -6.88
CA PHE A 281 -17.34 3.73 -8.04
C PHE A 281 -16.64 3.82 -9.40
N HIS A 282 -15.49 4.44 -9.53
CA HIS A 282 -14.79 4.40 -10.81
C HIS A 282 -14.33 2.96 -11.18
N HIS A 283 -14.28 2.04 -10.24
CA HIS A 283 -14.06 0.61 -10.50
C HIS A 283 -15.30 -0.10 -11.06
N GLN A 284 -16.47 0.53 -11.00
CA GLN A 284 -17.76 -0.01 -11.42
C GLN A 284 -18.50 0.89 -12.42
N ILE A 285 -17.86 1.96 -12.90
CA ILE A 285 -18.50 3.03 -13.68
C ILE A 285 -19.18 2.54 -14.97
N VAL A 286 -18.75 1.40 -15.49
CA VAL A 286 -19.36 0.75 -16.68
C VAL A 286 -20.25 -0.45 -16.30
N ASP A 287 -20.43 -0.72 -15.02
CA ASP A 287 -21.34 -1.77 -14.57
C ASP A 287 -22.81 -1.32 -14.80
N PRO A 288 -23.72 -2.25 -15.17
CA PRO A 288 -25.13 -1.93 -15.34
C PRO A 288 -25.80 -1.56 -14.01
N GLY A 289 -26.89 -0.80 -14.08
CA GLY A 289 -27.71 -0.43 -12.92
C GLY A 289 -27.18 0.71 -12.05
N ILE A 290 -26.12 1.40 -12.47
CA ILE A 290 -25.62 2.61 -11.81
C ILE A 290 -26.12 3.83 -12.56
N SER A 291 -26.83 4.74 -11.87
CA SER A 291 -27.37 5.96 -12.49
C SER A 291 -26.26 6.90 -12.95
N GLU A 292 -26.50 7.64 -14.04
CA GLU A 292 -25.51 8.59 -14.57
C GLU A 292 -25.13 9.67 -13.54
N ALA A 293 -26.07 10.12 -12.72
CA ALA A 293 -25.81 11.09 -11.67
C ALA A 293 -24.77 10.58 -10.66
N VAL A 294 -24.87 9.31 -10.25
CA VAL A 294 -23.91 8.66 -9.35
C VAL A 294 -22.54 8.51 -10.04
N LYS A 295 -22.50 8.15 -11.31
CA LYS A 295 -21.26 8.05 -12.09
C LYS A 295 -20.53 9.40 -12.12
N TYR A 296 -21.20 10.49 -12.50
CA TYR A 296 -20.57 11.82 -12.57
C TYR A 296 -20.13 12.33 -11.20
N MET A 297 -20.92 12.12 -10.16
CA MET A 297 -20.54 12.48 -8.80
C MET A 297 -19.23 11.79 -8.39
N HIS A 298 -19.11 10.49 -8.65
CA HIS A 298 -17.89 9.74 -8.31
C HIS A 298 -16.68 10.06 -9.20
N VAL A 299 -16.89 10.43 -10.47
CA VAL A 299 -15.84 11.00 -11.33
C VAL A 299 -15.27 12.26 -10.68
N PHE A 300 -16.14 13.19 -10.28
CA PHE A 300 -15.71 14.42 -9.61
C PHE A 300 -14.94 14.14 -8.31
N MET A 301 -15.48 13.28 -7.45
CA MET A 301 -14.84 12.90 -6.17
C MET A 301 -13.48 12.22 -6.40
N SER A 302 -13.36 11.36 -7.41
CA SER A 302 -12.10 10.71 -7.75
C SER A 302 -11.06 11.70 -8.26
N LEU A 303 -11.45 12.64 -9.12
CA LEU A 303 -10.56 13.69 -9.63
C LEU A 303 -10.13 14.67 -8.54
N ALA A 304 -10.98 14.92 -7.55
CA ALA A 304 -10.65 15.80 -6.42
C ALA A 304 -9.44 15.31 -5.61
N ILE A 305 -9.16 14.00 -5.59
CA ILE A 305 -7.95 13.42 -4.95
C ILE A 305 -6.66 13.87 -5.67
N GLY A 306 -6.74 14.33 -6.90
CA GLY A 306 -5.63 14.97 -7.59
C GLY A 306 -5.11 16.22 -6.88
N PHE A 307 -5.96 16.95 -6.15
CA PHE A 307 -5.59 18.18 -5.44
C PHE A 307 -4.50 17.95 -4.36
N PRO A 308 -4.69 17.08 -3.36
CA PRO A 308 -3.64 16.79 -2.38
C PRO A 308 -2.41 16.14 -3.01
N SER A 309 -2.55 15.43 -4.13
CA SER A 309 -1.40 14.89 -4.88
C SER A 309 -0.55 15.99 -5.51
N LEU A 310 -1.16 17.03 -6.11
CA LEU A 310 -0.45 18.20 -6.62
C LEU A 310 0.21 19.01 -5.51
N MET A 311 -0.47 19.19 -4.37
CA MET A 311 0.11 19.81 -3.18
C MET A 311 1.34 19.03 -2.69
N THR A 312 1.29 17.70 -2.72
CA THR A 312 2.42 16.81 -2.40
C THR A 312 3.58 17.04 -3.36
N ALA A 313 3.32 17.03 -4.67
CA ALA A 313 4.35 17.26 -5.68
C ALA A 313 5.05 18.63 -5.48
N TYR A 314 4.28 19.69 -5.24
CA TYR A 314 4.81 21.01 -4.95
C TYR A 314 5.69 21.02 -3.68
N ALA A 315 5.19 20.50 -2.57
CA ALA A 315 5.91 20.51 -1.29
C ALA A 315 7.23 19.73 -1.37
N LEU A 316 7.23 18.59 -2.05
CA LEU A 316 8.42 17.75 -2.24
C LEU A 316 9.43 18.42 -3.18
N PHE A 317 8.97 18.96 -4.31
CA PHE A 317 9.84 19.67 -5.24
C PHE A 317 10.51 20.88 -4.56
N ALA A 318 9.73 21.71 -3.85
CA ALA A 318 10.26 22.85 -3.10
C ALA A 318 11.29 22.42 -2.04
N THR A 319 11.04 21.32 -1.34
CA THR A 319 11.95 20.74 -0.35
C THR A 319 13.27 20.32 -1.00
N PHE A 320 13.20 19.59 -2.11
CA PHE A 320 14.39 19.04 -2.78
C PHE A 320 15.23 20.15 -3.42
N GLU A 321 14.60 21.05 -4.14
CA GLU A 321 15.29 22.18 -4.77
C GLU A 321 15.98 23.06 -3.74
N LYS A 322 15.28 23.47 -2.69
CA LYS A 322 15.82 24.31 -1.62
C LYS A 322 17.02 23.64 -0.94
N THR A 323 16.88 22.35 -0.60
CA THR A 323 17.96 21.60 0.04
C THR A 323 19.17 21.46 -0.87
N ALA A 324 18.95 21.07 -2.13
CA ALA A 324 20.05 20.90 -3.07
C ALA A 324 20.75 22.21 -3.42
N ARG A 325 20.03 23.35 -3.46
CA ARG A 325 20.62 24.68 -3.62
C ARG A 325 21.48 25.07 -2.43
N ARG A 326 21.06 24.77 -1.19
CA ARG A 326 21.90 24.94 0.02
C ARG A 326 23.19 24.13 -0.05
N ASN A 327 23.14 22.96 -0.65
CA ASN A 327 24.30 22.09 -0.88
C ASN A 327 25.15 22.55 -2.09
N GLY A 328 24.96 23.80 -2.58
CA GLY A 328 25.73 24.39 -3.66
C GLY A 328 25.24 24.07 -5.07
N GLY A 329 24.01 23.60 -5.23
CA GLY A 329 23.36 23.43 -6.53
C GLY A 329 23.03 24.77 -7.18
N LYS A 330 23.41 24.98 -8.47
CA LYS A 330 23.22 26.21 -9.22
C LYS A 330 22.42 25.99 -10.50
N GLY A 331 21.81 27.08 -11.00
CA GLY A 331 21.04 27.06 -12.25
C GLY A 331 19.69 26.38 -12.14
N LEU A 332 18.95 26.33 -13.25
CA LEU A 332 17.58 25.81 -13.28
C LEU A 332 17.50 24.30 -12.95
N VAL A 333 18.42 23.50 -13.49
CA VAL A 333 18.46 22.05 -13.34
C VAL A 333 19.70 21.52 -12.61
N GLY A 334 20.70 22.35 -12.34
CA GLY A 334 22.00 21.91 -11.77
C GLY A 334 21.89 21.45 -10.31
N TRP A 335 20.81 21.77 -9.62
CA TRP A 335 20.57 21.39 -8.24
C TRP A 335 20.40 19.86 -8.07
N TYR A 336 19.86 19.14 -9.07
CA TYR A 336 19.66 17.68 -8.98
C TYR A 336 21.00 16.91 -8.83
N LYS A 337 22.13 17.48 -9.32
CA LYS A 337 23.47 16.87 -9.19
C LYS A 337 23.95 16.77 -7.73
N LYS A 338 23.32 17.53 -6.83
CA LYS A 338 23.65 17.56 -5.40
C LYS A 338 22.85 16.58 -4.56
N MET A 339 22.01 15.75 -5.19
CA MET A 339 21.26 14.73 -4.50
C MET A 339 22.10 13.48 -4.25
N PRO A 340 21.79 12.69 -3.20
CA PRO A 340 22.57 11.52 -2.81
C PRO A 340 22.22 10.28 -3.65
N TRP A 341 22.48 10.31 -4.95
CA TRP A 341 22.15 9.25 -5.92
C TRP A 341 22.78 7.89 -5.62
N LYS A 342 23.83 7.84 -4.81
CA LYS A 342 24.56 6.62 -4.42
C LYS A 342 24.02 6.01 -3.12
N ASP A 343 22.97 6.57 -2.55
CA ASP A 343 22.31 6.07 -1.35
C ASP A 343 20.97 5.44 -1.76
N VAL A 344 20.83 4.13 -1.56
CA VAL A 344 19.62 3.39 -1.90
C VAL A 344 18.38 3.89 -1.13
N ARG A 345 18.56 4.39 0.08
CA ARG A 345 17.49 4.94 0.93
C ARG A 345 16.86 6.19 0.33
N PHE A 346 17.62 6.89 -0.51
CA PHE A 346 17.17 8.04 -1.30
C PHE A 346 16.72 7.62 -2.71
N LEU A 347 17.55 6.87 -3.45
CA LEU A 347 17.32 6.56 -4.86
C LEU A 347 16.01 5.82 -5.09
N ALA A 348 15.73 4.77 -4.30
CA ALA A 348 14.55 3.96 -4.49
C ALA A 348 13.24 4.75 -4.25
N PRO A 349 13.04 5.48 -3.13
CA PRO A 349 11.86 6.31 -2.95
C PRO A 349 11.78 7.49 -3.92
N PHE A 350 12.91 8.02 -4.41
CA PHE A 350 12.91 9.08 -5.40
C PHE A 350 12.38 8.60 -6.76
N ILE A 351 12.86 7.44 -7.24
CA ILE A 351 12.33 6.82 -8.47
C ILE A 351 10.85 6.48 -8.30
N ALA A 352 10.44 5.95 -7.15
CA ALA A 352 9.05 5.68 -6.84
C ALA A 352 8.17 6.93 -6.92
N MET A 353 8.65 8.05 -6.39
CA MET A 353 7.96 9.34 -6.44
C MET A 353 7.81 9.85 -7.88
N VAL A 354 8.86 9.76 -8.70
CA VAL A 354 8.80 10.16 -10.12
C VAL A 354 7.85 9.25 -10.89
N ALA A 355 7.87 7.94 -10.63
CA ALA A 355 6.97 6.98 -11.24
C ALA A 355 5.49 7.19 -10.85
N PHE A 356 5.23 7.88 -9.74
CA PHE A 356 3.86 8.25 -9.37
C PHE A 356 3.21 9.21 -10.38
N ILE A 357 3.98 9.97 -11.15
CA ILE A 357 3.43 10.87 -12.18
C ILE A 357 2.65 10.08 -13.25
N PRO A 358 3.24 9.13 -14.00
CA PRO A 358 2.48 8.32 -14.95
C PRO A 358 1.47 7.38 -14.26
N ALA A 359 1.74 6.90 -13.05
CA ALA A 359 0.80 6.11 -12.27
C ALA A 359 -0.47 6.91 -11.91
N GLY A 360 -0.32 8.15 -11.44
CA GLY A 360 -1.44 9.05 -11.16
C GLY A 360 -2.23 9.44 -12.42
N ALA A 361 -1.54 9.68 -13.55
CA ALA A 361 -2.19 9.90 -14.84
C ALA A 361 -3.07 8.69 -15.23
N GLY A 362 -2.60 7.46 -15.00
CA GLY A 362 -3.41 6.25 -15.17
C GLY A 362 -4.66 6.24 -14.27
N GLY A 363 -4.56 6.75 -13.05
CA GLY A 363 -5.70 6.94 -12.15
C GLY A 363 -6.75 7.90 -12.71
N ILE A 364 -6.33 9.00 -13.35
CA ILE A 364 -7.22 9.95 -14.03
C ILE A 364 -7.94 9.26 -15.20
N VAL A 365 -7.21 8.50 -16.03
CA VAL A 365 -7.82 7.70 -17.12
C VAL A 365 -8.90 6.77 -16.59
N GLN A 366 -8.60 6.03 -15.52
CA GLN A 366 -9.56 5.08 -14.94
C GLN A 366 -10.75 5.77 -14.26
N SER A 367 -10.57 6.97 -13.74
CA SER A 367 -11.63 7.75 -13.08
C SER A 367 -12.54 8.49 -14.07
N THR A 368 -12.13 8.69 -15.31
CA THR A 368 -12.89 9.42 -16.34
C THR A 368 -13.79 8.44 -17.09
N ASN A 369 -15.11 8.69 -17.13
CA ASN A 369 -16.10 7.75 -17.67
C ASN A 369 -15.78 7.31 -19.10
N GLN A 370 -15.51 8.23 -20.02
CA GLN A 370 -15.24 7.93 -21.43
C GLN A 370 -13.96 7.12 -21.61
N LEU A 371 -12.88 7.48 -20.91
CA LEU A 371 -11.61 6.76 -21.00
C LEU A 371 -11.69 5.39 -20.31
N ASN A 372 -12.43 5.30 -19.20
CA ASN A 372 -12.63 4.04 -18.51
C ASN A 372 -13.32 2.99 -19.39
N GLN A 373 -14.30 3.37 -20.21
CA GLN A 373 -14.97 2.45 -21.14
C GLN A 373 -13.99 1.73 -22.09
N VAL A 374 -12.91 2.39 -22.49
CA VAL A 374 -11.89 1.80 -23.37
C VAL A 374 -11.00 0.81 -22.62
N VAL A 375 -10.67 1.12 -21.37
CA VAL A 375 -9.67 0.35 -20.61
C VAL A 375 -10.28 -0.63 -19.61
N HIS A 376 -11.57 -0.54 -19.33
CA HIS A 376 -12.25 -1.34 -18.31
C HIS A 376 -12.11 -2.84 -18.57
N ASN A 377 -11.76 -3.60 -17.52
CA ASN A 377 -11.53 -5.04 -17.58
C ASN A 377 -10.44 -5.52 -18.56
N THR A 378 -9.66 -4.62 -19.16
CA THR A 378 -8.49 -4.99 -19.97
C THR A 378 -7.22 -5.11 -19.13
N MET A 379 -6.15 -5.63 -19.73
CA MET A 379 -4.81 -5.69 -19.12
C MET A 379 -4.24 -4.30 -18.80
N TRP A 380 -4.76 -3.24 -19.39
CA TRP A 380 -4.39 -1.87 -19.07
C TRP A 380 -4.57 -1.55 -17.58
N VAL A 381 -5.69 -2.01 -17.00
CA VAL A 381 -5.95 -1.82 -15.56
C VAL A 381 -4.90 -2.54 -14.70
N ALA A 382 -4.46 -3.72 -15.13
CA ALA A 382 -3.37 -4.43 -14.45
C ALA A 382 -2.05 -3.66 -14.56
N GLY A 383 -1.74 -3.09 -15.74
CA GLY A 383 -0.56 -2.25 -15.95
C GLY A 383 -0.56 -1.01 -15.05
N HIS A 384 -1.67 -0.27 -15.01
CA HIS A 384 -1.84 0.87 -14.11
C HIS A 384 -1.63 0.47 -12.64
N PHE A 385 -2.25 -0.62 -12.21
CA PHE A 385 -2.14 -1.09 -10.83
C PHE A 385 -0.71 -1.51 -10.45
N HIS A 386 0.01 -2.20 -11.35
CA HIS A 386 1.41 -2.57 -11.13
C HIS A 386 2.32 -1.34 -11.10
N LEU A 387 2.08 -0.34 -11.93
CA LEU A 387 2.84 0.91 -11.89
C LEU A 387 2.57 1.68 -10.59
N THR A 388 1.32 1.76 -10.15
CA THR A 388 0.94 2.47 -8.92
C THR A 388 1.43 1.73 -7.68
N LEU A 389 1.09 0.45 -7.53
CA LEU A 389 1.47 -0.32 -6.35
C LEU A 389 2.92 -0.80 -6.44
N GLY A 390 3.28 -1.48 -7.51
CA GLY A 390 4.60 -2.12 -7.66
C GLY A 390 5.73 -1.10 -7.76
N MET A 391 5.57 -0.06 -8.59
CA MET A 391 6.63 0.92 -8.78
C MET A 391 6.61 2.02 -7.72
N THR A 392 5.44 2.58 -7.38
CA THR A 392 5.40 3.70 -6.45
C THR A 392 5.47 3.24 -4.98
N VAL A 393 4.58 2.34 -4.57
CA VAL A 393 4.47 1.94 -3.16
C VAL A 393 5.57 0.96 -2.76
N ILE A 394 5.68 -0.17 -3.47
CA ILE A 394 6.62 -1.24 -3.11
C ILE A 394 8.07 -0.77 -3.23
N MET A 395 8.42 0.01 -4.27
CA MET A 395 9.75 0.59 -4.38
C MET A 395 10.06 1.56 -3.23
N THR A 396 9.07 2.34 -2.77
CA THR A 396 9.24 3.16 -1.55
C THR A 396 9.47 2.28 -0.33
N PHE A 397 8.71 1.19 -0.16
CA PHE A 397 8.89 0.24 0.94
C PHE A 397 10.28 -0.42 0.91
N PHE A 398 10.81 -0.68 -0.27
CA PHE A 398 12.20 -1.13 -0.41
C PHE A 398 13.18 -0.09 0.14
N GLY A 399 13.08 1.16 -0.30
CA GLY A 399 13.92 2.24 0.21
C GLY A 399 13.81 2.43 1.73
N VAL A 400 12.59 2.37 2.27
CA VAL A 400 12.31 2.42 3.72
C VAL A 400 13.00 1.26 4.44
N SER A 401 12.98 0.06 3.90
CA SER A 401 13.57 -1.12 4.54
C SER A 401 15.08 -0.98 4.79
N TYR A 402 15.82 -0.25 3.93
CA TYR A 402 17.26 -0.05 4.06
C TYR A 402 17.69 0.82 5.25
N TRP A 403 16.76 1.50 5.90
CA TRP A 403 17.02 2.17 7.17
C TRP A 403 16.16 1.62 8.32
N LEU A 404 14.92 1.20 8.05
CA LEU A 404 14.02 0.68 9.07
C LEU A 404 14.52 -0.66 9.63
N ILE A 405 14.94 -1.60 8.76
CA ILE A 405 15.45 -2.91 9.22
C ILE A 405 16.73 -2.74 10.06
N PRO A 406 17.75 -1.97 9.64
CA PRO A 406 18.88 -1.62 10.53
C PRO A 406 18.43 -1.01 11.85
N TYR A 407 17.54 -0.03 11.85
CA TYR A 407 17.03 0.63 13.05
C TYR A 407 16.41 -0.35 14.05
N ILE A 408 15.46 -1.18 13.62
CA ILE A 408 14.77 -2.15 14.51
C ILE A 408 15.65 -3.35 14.88
N SER A 409 16.73 -3.59 14.14
CA SER A 409 17.64 -4.72 14.39
C SER A 409 18.91 -4.34 15.15
N GLY A 410 19.17 -3.04 15.37
CA GLY A 410 20.41 -2.56 15.97
C GLY A 410 21.63 -2.94 15.13
N ARG A 411 21.52 -2.85 13.81
CA ARG A 411 22.55 -3.22 12.84
C ARG A 411 22.82 -2.08 11.86
N ALA A 412 23.93 -2.16 11.14
CA ALA A 412 24.34 -1.12 10.19
C ALA A 412 23.94 -1.47 8.75
N LEU A 413 23.59 -0.46 7.95
CA LEU A 413 23.57 -0.57 6.50
C LEU A 413 25.01 -0.55 5.98
N THR A 414 25.51 -1.70 5.52
CA THR A 414 26.89 -1.79 5.00
C THR A 414 27.00 -1.23 3.58
N PRO A 415 28.19 -0.78 3.13
CA PRO A 415 28.41 -0.33 1.76
C PRO A 415 28.07 -1.40 0.71
N THR A 416 28.33 -2.68 1.02
CA THR A 416 27.98 -3.81 0.13
C THR A 416 26.47 -3.94 -0.04
N ILE A 417 25.70 -3.91 1.04
CA ILE A 417 24.24 -3.99 1.00
C ILE A 417 23.65 -2.76 0.31
N ASN A 418 24.20 -1.56 0.53
CA ASN A 418 23.80 -0.38 -0.22
C ASN A 418 24.00 -0.56 -1.75
N LYS A 419 25.15 -1.11 -2.19
CA LYS A 419 25.39 -1.40 -3.63
C LYS A 419 24.39 -2.43 -4.18
N ILE A 420 24.12 -3.51 -3.45
CA ILE A 420 23.11 -4.49 -3.83
C ILE A 420 21.74 -3.83 -3.95
N GLY A 421 21.38 -2.95 -3.02
CA GLY A 421 20.15 -2.18 -3.06
C GLY A 421 20.05 -1.25 -4.28
N LEU A 422 21.15 -0.60 -4.69
CA LEU A 422 21.17 0.21 -5.91
C LEU A 422 20.94 -0.65 -7.16
N VAL A 423 21.57 -1.82 -7.25
CA VAL A 423 21.35 -2.77 -8.35
C VAL A 423 19.90 -3.25 -8.33
N GLN A 424 19.38 -3.65 -7.17
CA GLN A 424 18.00 -4.07 -6.99
C GLN A 424 17.02 -3.00 -7.46
N THR A 425 17.25 -1.73 -7.10
CA THR A 425 16.42 -0.59 -7.50
C THR A 425 16.34 -0.46 -9.02
N TRP A 426 17.45 -0.58 -9.74
CA TRP A 426 17.46 -0.49 -11.20
C TRP A 426 16.84 -1.71 -11.87
N VAL A 427 17.14 -2.92 -11.38
CA VAL A 427 16.54 -4.16 -11.89
C VAL A 427 15.01 -4.11 -11.73
N TRP A 428 14.53 -3.67 -10.56
CA TRP A 428 13.10 -3.49 -10.32
C TRP A 428 12.49 -2.42 -11.23
N THR A 429 13.16 -1.27 -11.39
CA THR A 429 12.71 -0.18 -12.25
C THR A 429 12.52 -0.64 -13.69
N ILE A 430 13.55 -1.31 -14.25
CA ILE A 430 13.49 -1.82 -15.62
C ILE A 430 12.40 -2.89 -15.75
N GLY A 431 12.38 -3.88 -14.85
CA GLY A 431 11.40 -4.95 -14.87
C GLY A 431 9.96 -4.46 -14.77
N MET A 432 9.69 -3.56 -13.82
CA MET A 432 8.34 -3.02 -13.60
C MET A 432 7.89 -2.13 -14.77
N THR A 433 8.78 -1.27 -15.28
CA THR A 433 8.46 -0.41 -16.42
C THR A 433 8.17 -1.24 -17.68
N THR A 434 8.99 -2.25 -17.96
CA THR A 434 8.79 -3.18 -19.11
C THR A 434 7.46 -3.91 -18.97
N MET A 435 7.19 -4.50 -17.81
CA MET A 435 5.96 -5.25 -17.56
C MET A 435 4.71 -4.35 -17.61
N ALA A 436 4.74 -3.20 -16.95
CA ALA A 436 3.61 -2.27 -16.95
C ALA A 436 3.34 -1.68 -18.34
N PHE A 437 4.39 -1.32 -19.09
CA PHE A 437 4.24 -0.88 -20.48
C PHE A 437 3.56 -1.96 -21.34
N ALA A 438 4.04 -3.21 -21.25
CA ALA A 438 3.45 -4.33 -21.98
C ALA A 438 1.97 -4.52 -21.64
N MET A 439 1.61 -4.45 -20.35
CA MET A 439 0.22 -4.57 -19.89
C MET A 439 -0.66 -3.41 -20.38
N HIS A 440 -0.15 -2.17 -20.39
CA HIS A 440 -0.90 -1.02 -20.91
C HIS A 440 -1.12 -1.17 -22.42
N ALA A 441 -0.08 -1.49 -23.17
CA ALA A 441 -0.15 -1.64 -24.62
C ALA A 441 -1.11 -2.77 -25.03
N VAL A 442 -0.94 -3.97 -24.48
CA VAL A 442 -1.82 -5.11 -24.81
C VAL A 442 -3.25 -4.90 -24.34
N GLY A 443 -3.45 -4.14 -23.26
CA GLY A 443 -4.78 -3.76 -22.79
C GLY A 443 -5.52 -2.81 -23.73
N LEU A 444 -4.81 -1.85 -24.35
CA LEU A 444 -5.38 -1.00 -25.42
C LEU A 444 -5.71 -1.78 -26.69
N LEU A 445 -5.04 -2.91 -26.92
CA LEU A 445 -5.36 -3.87 -28.00
C LEU A 445 -6.50 -4.83 -27.61
N GLY A 446 -7.20 -4.59 -26.50
CA GLY A 446 -8.38 -5.33 -26.07
C GLY A 446 -8.10 -6.62 -25.29
N SER A 447 -6.84 -6.95 -24.94
CA SER A 447 -6.55 -8.15 -24.15
C SER A 447 -7.23 -8.07 -22.76
N PRO A 448 -8.07 -9.05 -22.39
CA PRO A 448 -8.78 -9.04 -21.12
C PRO A 448 -7.82 -9.30 -19.94
N ARG A 449 -8.06 -8.67 -18.81
CA ARG A 449 -7.36 -9.02 -17.55
C ARG A 449 -7.92 -10.30 -16.94
N ARG A 450 -7.16 -10.92 -16.04
CA ARG A 450 -7.61 -12.07 -15.22
C ARG A 450 -7.93 -13.32 -16.05
N THR A 451 -7.27 -13.51 -17.17
CA THR A 451 -7.42 -14.69 -18.01
C THR A 451 -6.09 -15.41 -18.13
N SER A 452 -6.11 -16.75 -18.17
CA SER A 452 -4.99 -17.58 -18.59
C SER A 452 -4.67 -17.34 -20.07
N TYR A 453 -3.53 -17.82 -20.55
CA TYR A 453 -3.21 -17.79 -21.99
C TYR A 453 -4.29 -18.49 -22.81
N SER A 454 -4.69 -17.86 -23.90
CA SER A 454 -5.62 -18.42 -24.87
C SER A 454 -5.44 -17.70 -26.21
N THR A 455 -5.47 -18.47 -27.30
CA THR A 455 -5.48 -17.96 -28.68
C THR A 455 -6.88 -17.65 -29.17
N TYR A 456 -7.91 -18.02 -28.41
CA TYR A 456 -9.32 -17.89 -28.80
C TYR A 456 -9.61 -18.50 -30.17
N GLY A 457 -9.10 -19.72 -30.41
CA GLY A 457 -9.23 -20.41 -31.71
C GLY A 457 -8.36 -19.78 -32.80
N ASP A 458 -7.16 -19.35 -32.44
CA ASP A 458 -6.16 -18.70 -33.33
C ASP A 458 -6.68 -17.39 -33.96
N HIS A 459 -7.51 -16.67 -33.21
CA HIS A 459 -8.03 -15.38 -33.66
C HIS A 459 -6.88 -14.36 -33.82
N ALA A 460 -6.82 -13.70 -34.98
CA ALA A 460 -5.70 -12.81 -35.34
C ALA A 460 -5.41 -11.72 -34.30
N THR A 461 -6.46 -11.15 -33.67
CA THR A 461 -6.30 -10.15 -32.60
C THR A 461 -5.59 -10.77 -31.38
N ALA A 462 -5.94 -12.01 -31.00
CA ALA A 462 -5.35 -12.67 -29.83
C ALA A 462 -3.88 -13.04 -30.09
N LEU A 463 -3.56 -13.52 -31.29
CA LEU A 463 -2.17 -13.78 -31.71
C LEU A 463 -1.33 -12.50 -31.74
N GLY A 464 -1.95 -11.35 -32.08
CA GLY A 464 -1.30 -10.05 -32.04
C GLY A 464 -0.91 -9.57 -30.64
N TRP A 465 -1.39 -10.22 -29.57
CA TRP A 465 -1.00 -9.90 -28.18
C TRP A 465 0.33 -10.54 -27.75
N ASP A 466 0.74 -11.63 -28.39
CA ASP A 466 1.89 -12.46 -27.99
C ASP A 466 3.20 -11.68 -27.78
N PRO A 467 3.62 -10.73 -28.65
CA PRO A 467 4.83 -9.95 -28.40
C PRO A 467 4.80 -9.16 -27.09
N TYR A 468 3.64 -8.59 -26.73
CA TYR A 468 3.48 -7.86 -25.48
C TYR A 468 3.41 -8.80 -24.27
N LEU A 469 2.78 -9.97 -24.42
CA LEU A 469 2.77 -10.98 -23.37
C LEU A 469 4.16 -11.55 -23.10
N ALA A 470 4.99 -11.68 -24.13
CA ALA A 470 6.42 -12.04 -23.98
C ALA A 470 7.20 -10.96 -23.22
N LEU A 471 6.98 -9.66 -23.53
CA LEU A 471 7.59 -8.55 -22.77
C LEU A 471 7.12 -8.53 -21.31
N LEU A 472 5.84 -8.84 -21.05
CA LEU A 472 5.31 -9.00 -19.71
C LEU A 472 6.07 -10.08 -18.93
N ALA A 473 6.32 -11.24 -19.54
CA ALA A 473 7.07 -12.34 -18.92
C ALA A 473 8.54 -11.96 -18.64
N ILE A 474 9.19 -11.25 -19.56
CA ILE A 474 10.56 -10.72 -19.38
C ILE A 474 10.59 -9.75 -18.19
N GLY A 475 9.67 -8.79 -18.14
CA GLY A 475 9.56 -7.86 -17.03
C GLY A 475 9.33 -8.56 -15.69
N GLY A 476 8.42 -9.56 -15.66
CA GLY A 476 8.15 -10.38 -14.48
C GLY A 476 9.39 -11.18 -14.01
N THR A 477 10.21 -11.66 -14.94
CA THR A 477 11.47 -12.36 -14.63
C THR A 477 12.50 -11.41 -14.01
N LEU A 478 12.61 -10.17 -14.48
CA LEU A 478 13.46 -9.16 -13.84
C LEU A 478 12.95 -8.80 -12.44
N LEU A 479 11.64 -8.75 -12.25
CA LEU A 479 11.06 -8.44 -10.95
C LEU A 479 11.36 -9.50 -9.90
N ILE A 480 11.33 -10.79 -10.23
CA ILE A 480 11.68 -11.82 -9.24
C ILE A 480 13.17 -11.75 -8.86
N VAL A 481 14.06 -11.38 -9.78
CA VAL A 481 15.46 -11.10 -9.45
C VAL A 481 15.54 -9.93 -8.47
N GLY A 482 14.79 -8.85 -8.71
CA GLY A 482 14.68 -7.72 -7.79
C GLY A 482 14.15 -8.12 -6.40
N VAL A 483 13.15 -9.00 -6.33
CA VAL A 483 12.63 -9.56 -5.05
C VAL A 483 13.70 -10.34 -4.30
N ILE A 484 14.43 -11.23 -4.99
CA ILE A 484 15.48 -12.04 -4.38
C ILE A 484 16.58 -11.15 -3.79
N LEU A 485 17.04 -10.14 -4.53
CA LEU A 485 18.04 -9.17 -4.06
C LEU A 485 17.52 -8.39 -2.84
N GLN A 486 16.26 -7.96 -2.86
CA GLN A 486 15.63 -7.25 -1.76
C GLN A 486 15.52 -8.11 -0.50
N VAL A 487 15.02 -9.33 -0.63
CA VAL A 487 14.89 -10.26 0.50
C VAL A 487 16.27 -10.62 1.06
N TYR A 488 17.27 -10.87 0.20
CA TYR A 488 18.65 -11.07 0.64
C TYR A 488 19.16 -9.88 1.46
N ALA A 489 18.97 -8.65 0.98
CA ALA A 489 19.38 -7.44 1.70
C ALA A 489 18.70 -7.33 3.07
N VAL A 490 17.38 -7.57 3.13
CA VAL A 490 16.59 -7.53 4.38
C VAL A 490 17.07 -8.60 5.37
N VAL A 491 17.26 -9.84 4.93
CA VAL A 491 17.76 -10.93 5.76
C VAL A 491 19.16 -10.62 6.29
N ASN A 492 20.03 -10.08 5.42
CA ASN A 492 21.38 -9.67 5.86
C ASN A 492 21.30 -8.57 6.93
N MET A 493 20.56 -7.49 6.69
CA MET A 493 20.40 -6.38 7.65
C MET A 493 19.69 -6.80 8.94
N MET A 494 18.83 -7.81 8.90
CA MET A 494 18.09 -8.28 10.06
C MET A 494 18.92 -9.19 10.97
N PHE A 495 19.79 -10.04 10.37
CA PHE A 495 20.45 -11.13 11.11
C PHE A 495 21.98 -11.13 11.05
N PHE A 496 22.61 -10.67 9.97
CA PHE A 496 24.03 -10.90 9.68
C PHE A 496 24.90 -9.64 9.66
N ALA A 497 24.33 -8.46 9.28
CA ALA A 497 25.10 -7.21 9.24
C ALA A 497 25.74 -6.89 10.59
N PRO A 498 26.86 -6.16 10.62
CA PRO A 498 27.50 -5.73 11.87
C PRO A 498 26.52 -4.98 12.77
N LYS A 499 26.69 -5.11 14.09
CA LYS A 499 25.96 -4.28 15.06
C LYS A 499 26.28 -2.80 14.82
N GLY A 500 25.28 -1.95 14.92
CA GLY A 500 25.43 -0.51 14.72
C GLY A 500 24.16 0.22 15.11
N LEU A 501 24.29 1.49 15.44
CA LEU A 501 23.15 2.34 15.72
C LEU A 501 22.73 3.02 14.41
N THR A 502 21.46 2.91 14.07
CA THR A 502 20.83 3.60 12.95
C THR A 502 19.75 4.52 13.50
N GLU A 503 19.79 5.78 13.10
CA GLU A 503 18.78 6.78 13.48
C GLU A 503 17.47 6.49 12.73
N PHE A 504 16.33 6.72 13.40
CA PHE A 504 15.05 6.85 12.70
C PHE A 504 15.06 8.21 12.00
N PRO A 505 15.09 8.29 10.65
CA PRO A 505 15.36 9.52 9.94
C PRO A 505 14.12 10.41 9.87
N VAL A 506 14.04 11.41 10.73
CA VAL A 506 12.97 12.41 10.74
C VAL A 506 13.57 13.78 10.39
N ALA A 507 13.09 14.39 9.31
CA ALA A 507 13.48 15.73 8.93
C ALA A 507 12.77 16.79 9.78
N ASP A 508 13.52 17.77 10.23
CA ASP A 508 12.96 19.01 10.80
C ASP A 508 12.13 19.76 9.76
N VAL A 509 11.42 20.78 10.19
CA VAL A 509 10.64 21.67 9.32
C VAL A 509 11.37 23.00 9.11
N GLU A 510 11.18 23.60 7.92
CA GLU A 510 11.74 24.91 7.58
C GLU A 510 11.03 26.06 8.30
N GLU A 511 9.70 25.96 8.32
CA GLU A 511 8.85 26.92 9.00
C GLU A 511 8.94 26.77 10.50
N ASP A 512 8.66 27.85 11.23
CA ASP A 512 8.43 27.76 12.67
C ASP A 512 7.19 26.88 12.92
N ALA A 513 7.41 25.73 13.54
CA ALA A 513 6.34 24.79 13.86
C ALA A 513 5.23 25.38 14.75
N SER A 514 5.52 26.45 15.48
CA SER A 514 4.52 27.18 16.28
C SER A 514 3.44 27.85 15.42
N ARG A 515 3.70 28.07 14.12
CA ARG A 515 2.73 28.62 13.17
C ARG A 515 1.76 27.59 12.61
N THR A 516 1.96 26.31 12.86
CA THR A 516 1.02 25.27 12.41
C THR A 516 -0.31 25.42 13.14
N PRO A 517 -1.43 25.62 12.42
CA PRO A 517 -2.72 25.86 13.08
C PRO A 517 -3.19 24.62 13.85
N TYR A 518 -3.66 24.80 15.09
CA TYR A 518 -4.10 23.70 15.94
C TYR A 518 -5.37 22.98 15.44
N TRP A 519 -6.13 23.57 14.52
CA TRP A 519 -7.27 22.88 13.89
C TRP A 519 -6.84 21.61 13.11
N THR A 520 -5.59 21.53 12.66
CA THR A 520 -5.05 20.32 12.04
C THR A 520 -5.06 19.11 12.99
N GLU A 521 -5.00 19.34 14.30
CA GLU A 521 -5.06 18.29 15.33
C GLU A 521 -6.48 17.81 15.67
N ARG A 522 -7.51 18.45 15.14
CA ARG A 522 -8.91 18.15 15.48
C ARG A 522 -9.46 17.00 14.66
N TRP A 523 -8.85 15.82 14.79
CA TRP A 523 -9.22 14.61 14.03
C TRP A 523 -10.72 14.29 14.06
N GLY A 524 -11.43 14.57 15.18
CA GLY A 524 -12.89 14.38 15.26
C GLY A 524 -13.66 15.12 14.17
N ILE A 525 -13.26 16.37 13.88
CA ILE A 525 -13.90 17.20 12.83
C ILE A 525 -13.63 16.58 11.45
N TRP A 526 -12.41 16.15 11.20
CA TRP A 526 -12.03 15.58 9.91
C TRP A 526 -12.64 14.21 9.66
N ILE A 527 -12.79 13.39 10.70
CA ILE A 527 -13.53 12.13 10.63
C ILE A 527 -15.00 12.38 10.34
N ILE A 528 -15.64 13.36 10.98
CA ILE A 528 -17.02 13.74 10.68
C ILE A 528 -17.15 14.21 9.22
N ALA A 529 -16.25 15.07 8.75
CA ALA A 529 -16.24 15.54 7.36
C ALA A 529 -16.08 14.35 6.38
N MET A 530 -15.18 13.41 6.67
CA MET A 530 -15.02 12.18 5.89
C MET A 530 -16.32 11.36 5.86
N LEU A 531 -16.96 11.13 7.00
CA LEU A 531 -18.18 10.35 7.09
C LEU A 531 -19.35 11.01 6.37
N LEU A 532 -19.45 12.34 6.40
CA LEU A 532 -20.46 13.09 5.62
C LEU A 532 -20.25 12.93 4.12
N LEU A 533 -18.99 13.01 3.63
CA LEU A 533 -18.69 12.77 2.23
C LEU A 533 -18.96 11.31 1.83
N VAL A 534 -18.63 10.34 2.68
CA VAL A 534 -18.95 8.92 2.46
C VAL A 534 -20.46 8.71 2.39
N ALA A 535 -21.23 9.31 3.29
CA ALA A 535 -22.68 9.23 3.24
C ALA A 535 -23.23 9.83 1.94
N MET A 536 -22.74 10.98 1.53
CA MET A 536 -23.15 11.62 0.27
C MET A 536 -22.82 10.73 -0.96
N ALA A 537 -21.68 10.04 -0.94
CA ALA A 537 -21.23 9.19 -2.03
C ALA A 537 -22.00 7.86 -2.12
N TYR A 538 -22.37 7.26 -1.00
CA TYR A 538 -22.81 5.85 -0.99
C TYR A 538 -24.26 5.63 -0.55
N VAL A 539 -24.90 6.55 0.19
CA VAL A 539 -26.27 6.31 0.71
C VAL A 539 -27.26 6.11 -0.43
N ILE A 540 -27.24 6.99 -1.45
CA ILE A 540 -28.17 6.89 -2.59
C ILE A 540 -27.96 5.58 -3.36
N PRO A 541 -26.76 5.28 -3.92
CA PRO A 541 -26.59 4.06 -4.70
C PRO A 541 -26.80 2.77 -3.89
N ILE A 542 -26.40 2.73 -2.62
CA ILE A 542 -26.64 1.55 -1.77
C ILE A 542 -28.15 1.36 -1.56
N THR A 543 -28.91 2.45 -1.33
CA THR A 543 -30.37 2.37 -1.20
C THR A 543 -31.00 1.88 -2.50
N GLU A 544 -30.57 2.39 -3.66
CA GLU A 544 -31.05 1.92 -4.97
C GLU A 544 -30.76 0.41 -5.17
N PHE A 545 -29.59 -0.07 -4.82
CA PHE A 545 -29.22 -1.48 -4.94
C PHE A 545 -29.98 -2.41 -3.98
N ILE A 546 -30.49 -1.88 -2.87
CA ILE A 546 -31.31 -2.66 -1.92
C ILE A 546 -32.77 -2.65 -2.37
N VAL A 547 -33.32 -1.48 -2.70
CA VAL A 547 -34.75 -1.33 -3.04
C VAL A 547 -35.07 -1.88 -4.42
N ASN A 548 -34.21 -1.64 -5.40
CA ASN A 548 -34.36 -2.06 -6.79
C ASN A 548 -33.45 -3.27 -7.11
N ALA A 549 -33.20 -4.12 -6.14
CA ALA A 549 -32.28 -5.25 -6.29
C ALA A 549 -32.74 -6.16 -7.45
N PRO A 550 -31.87 -6.45 -8.43
CA PRO A 550 -32.14 -7.53 -9.39
C PRO A 550 -32.18 -8.86 -8.66
N PRO A 551 -32.72 -9.92 -9.29
CA PRO A 551 -32.63 -11.27 -8.74
C PRO A 551 -31.19 -11.56 -8.31
N GLY A 552 -31.02 -12.05 -7.09
CA GLY A 552 -29.70 -12.37 -6.54
C GLY A 552 -29.05 -13.52 -7.30
N SER A 553 -27.73 -13.65 -7.17
CA SER A 553 -26.98 -14.74 -7.80
C SER A 553 -26.78 -15.90 -6.82
N PRO A 554 -26.99 -17.15 -7.25
CA PRO A 554 -26.54 -18.33 -6.50
C PRO A 554 -25.00 -18.40 -6.49
N PRO A 555 -24.40 -19.19 -5.57
CA PRO A 555 -22.94 -19.32 -5.50
C PRO A 555 -22.41 -20.12 -6.70
N TYR A 556 -21.54 -19.47 -7.50
CA TYR A 556 -20.81 -20.15 -8.57
C TYR A 556 -19.49 -20.70 -8.02
N LYS A 557 -19.44 -22.01 -7.81
CA LYS A 557 -18.25 -22.73 -7.33
C LYS A 557 -17.41 -23.17 -8.52
N THR A 558 -16.12 -22.82 -8.50
CA THR A 558 -15.15 -23.18 -9.56
C THR A 558 -14.41 -24.49 -9.29
N TRP A 559 -14.89 -25.31 -8.36
CA TRP A 559 -14.31 -26.56 -7.86
C TRP A 559 -15.34 -27.63 -7.58
#